data_a36de2dbc2777ba18f6e31938721b34e
#
_entry.id   a36de2dbc2777ba18f6e31938721b34e
#
_cell.length_a   1.000
_cell.length_b   1.000
_cell.length_c   1.000
_cell.angle_alpha   90.00
_cell.angle_beta   90.00
_cell.angle_gamma   90.00
#
_symmetry.space_group_name_H-M   'P 1'
#
loop_
_entity.id
_entity.type
_entity.pdbx_description
1 polymer ?
#
loop_
_entity_poly.entity_id
_entity_poly.type
_entity_poly.pdbx_seq_one_letter_code
_entity_poly.pdbx_strand_id
1 'polypeptide(L)'
;MPNHVRNRIIMKDIGRIYPECFDFNEFIPMPECIKKTAIDVPIDSEERKAEIVSTSIFNDSDVMDLIYKEIRNSRTSIDMIRYNNIYDLVEKYTANRFDENPPSTKMVLNYFANIMRCFISTGCTDWFVWSNTYWGTKWNSFGFERIDDDTIQFDTAWNAPEPVFRKFFEKYKDREIEIWFADEGIPENAGHIYKEKGSIDFLIDWQKSNEEYRTCLLNTWGGDFIDDDEEEKDAVEIDTTKDTNHIHYIPDYGKMFKDAKPINIKIVHPEDKS
;
A
#
# COMPACT_ATOMS: atom_id res chain seq x y z
N MET A 1 -2.87 -16.49 3.71
CA MET A 1 -1.63 -15.81 3.26
C MET A 1 -2.00 -15.05 1.99
N PRO A 2 -1.36 -13.95 1.65
CA PRO A 2 -1.58 -13.32 0.34
C PRO A 2 -1.02 -14.22 -0.77
N ASN A 3 -1.61 -14.16 -1.96
CA ASN A 3 -0.97 -14.72 -3.15
C ASN A 3 0.35 -14.00 -3.41
N HIS A 4 1.30 -14.71 -3.95
CA HIS A 4 2.59 -14.15 -4.32
C HIS A 4 2.61 -13.85 -5.83
N VAL A 5 3.08 -12.66 -6.16
CA VAL A 5 3.37 -12.28 -7.53
C VAL A 5 4.88 -12.23 -7.69
N ARG A 6 5.43 -13.13 -8.51
CA ARG A 6 6.85 -13.11 -8.83
C ARG A 6 7.14 -12.10 -9.92
N ASN A 7 8.13 -11.25 -9.67
CA ASN A 7 8.57 -10.22 -10.58
C ASN A 7 10.02 -10.51 -10.98
N ARG A 8 10.29 -10.59 -12.27
CA ARG A 8 11.64 -10.74 -12.83
C ARG A 8 11.98 -9.51 -13.64
N ILE A 9 13.08 -8.84 -13.29
CA ILE A 9 13.58 -7.66 -14.01
C ILE A 9 14.85 -8.04 -14.74
N ILE A 10 14.87 -7.71 -16.02
CA ILE A 10 16.02 -7.89 -16.92
C ILE A 10 16.49 -6.50 -17.36
N MET A 11 17.70 -6.15 -16.96
CA MET A 11 18.35 -4.89 -17.31
C MET A 11 19.87 -5.10 -17.18
N LYS A 12 20.64 -4.58 -18.12
CA LYS A 12 22.10 -4.71 -18.07
C LYS A 12 22.67 -4.26 -16.72
N ASP A 13 23.51 -5.10 -16.12
CA ASP A 13 24.18 -4.91 -14.81
C ASP A 13 23.25 -4.77 -13.60
N ILE A 14 21.95 -5.10 -13.68
CA ILE A 14 21.00 -4.92 -12.56
C ILE A 14 21.39 -5.74 -11.34
N GLY A 15 21.89 -6.97 -11.52
CA GLY A 15 22.34 -7.84 -10.42
C GLY A 15 23.57 -7.32 -9.69
N ARG A 16 24.33 -6.38 -10.29
CA ARG A 16 25.42 -5.68 -9.62
C ARG A 16 24.96 -4.42 -8.92
N ILE A 17 23.92 -3.76 -9.47
CA ILE A 17 23.31 -2.55 -8.88
C ILE A 17 22.52 -2.92 -7.63
N TYR A 18 21.79 -4.04 -7.69
CA TYR A 18 20.99 -4.59 -6.60
C TYR A 18 21.48 -6.00 -6.25
N PRO A 19 22.59 -6.13 -5.48
CA PRO A 19 23.18 -7.43 -5.20
C PRO A 19 22.44 -8.25 -4.14
N GLU A 20 21.69 -7.60 -3.25
CA GLU A 20 21.11 -8.23 -2.04
C GLU A 20 19.60 -8.02 -1.88
N CYS A 21 19.05 -6.93 -2.40
CA CYS A 21 17.63 -6.63 -2.31
C CYS A 21 17.20 -5.61 -3.35
N PHE A 22 15.89 -5.54 -3.59
CA PHE A 22 15.25 -4.50 -4.41
C PHE A 22 14.29 -3.70 -3.52
N ASP A 23 14.83 -2.78 -2.72
CA ASP A 23 14.06 -2.03 -1.71
C ASP A 23 13.21 -0.93 -2.36
N PHE A 24 11.89 -1.01 -2.19
CA PHE A 24 10.95 -0.02 -2.71
C PHE A 24 11.13 1.37 -2.10
N ASN A 25 11.70 1.44 -0.89
CA ASN A 25 12.01 2.72 -0.26
C ASN A 25 13.07 3.54 -1.01
N GLU A 26 13.88 2.91 -1.87
CA GLU A 26 14.79 3.65 -2.74
C GLU A 26 14.07 4.49 -3.81
N PHE A 27 12.86 4.10 -4.17
CA PHE A 27 12.06 4.71 -5.22
C PHE A 27 10.94 5.57 -4.64
N ILE A 28 10.22 5.04 -3.67
CA ILE A 28 9.09 5.67 -3.00
C ILE A 28 9.23 5.42 -1.49
N PRO A 29 9.96 6.29 -0.77
CA PRO A 29 10.22 6.08 0.64
C PRO A 29 8.95 6.20 1.48
N MET A 30 8.68 5.19 2.30
CA MET A 30 7.56 5.22 3.24
C MET A 30 7.82 6.27 4.33
N PRO A 31 6.89 7.22 4.56
CA PRO A 31 7.03 8.25 5.58
C PRO A 31 7.11 7.67 7.01
N GLU A 32 7.86 8.31 7.88
CA GLU A 32 8.06 7.85 9.26
C GLU A 32 6.77 7.77 10.08
N CYS A 33 5.80 8.67 9.85
CA CYS A 33 4.49 8.58 10.51
C CYS A 33 3.76 7.31 10.11
N ILE A 34 3.87 6.90 8.84
CA ILE A 34 3.25 5.68 8.31
C ILE A 34 3.95 4.43 8.85
N LYS A 35 5.28 4.39 8.87
CA LYS A 35 6.04 3.26 9.45
C LYS A 35 5.61 2.97 10.90
N LYS A 36 5.34 4.01 11.68
CA LYS A 36 4.88 3.89 13.07
C LYS A 36 3.46 3.32 13.24
N THR A 37 2.70 3.18 12.16
CA THR A 37 1.39 2.52 12.18
C THR A 37 1.50 1.00 12.00
N ALA A 38 2.67 0.48 11.60
CA ALA A 38 2.93 -0.96 11.53
C ALA A 38 3.21 -1.51 12.93
N ILE A 39 2.12 -1.79 13.69
CA ILE A 39 2.22 -2.27 15.06
C ILE A 39 2.11 -3.78 15.06
N ASP A 40 3.18 -4.44 15.50
CA ASP A 40 3.18 -5.88 15.78
C ASP A 40 2.93 -6.10 17.27
N VAL A 41 1.66 -6.02 17.66
CA VAL A 41 1.22 -6.22 19.04
C VAL A 41 0.15 -7.30 19.12
N PRO A 42 0.06 -8.03 20.26
CA PRO A 42 -0.98 -9.05 20.44
C PRO A 42 -2.38 -8.50 20.20
N ILE A 43 -3.26 -9.36 19.68
CA ILE A 43 -4.64 -8.98 19.34
C ILE A 43 -5.41 -8.45 20.55
N ASP A 44 -5.14 -8.98 21.74
CA ASP A 44 -5.80 -8.62 23.00
C ASP A 44 -5.10 -7.49 23.77
N SER A 45 -4.02 -6.92 23.20
CA SER A 45 -3.29 -5.83 23.86
C SER A 45 -4.12 -4.54 23.94
N GLU A 46 -3.80 -3.70 24.92
CA GLU A 46 -4.41 -2.38 25.08
C GLU A 46 -4.15 -1.50 23.86
N GLU A 47 -2.95 -1.61 23.27
CA GLU A 47 -2.55 -0.91 22.06
C GLU A 47 -3.42 -1.27 20.87
N ARG A 48 -3.66 -2.57 20.63
CA ARG A 48 -4.52 -3.03 19.52
C ARG A 48 -5.97 -2.57 19.71
N LYS A 49 -6.48 -2.63 20.95
CA LYS A 49 -7.82 -2.12 21.28
C LYS A 49 -7.92 -0.61 21.03
N ALA A 50 -6.91 0.15 21.43
CA ALA A 50 -6.85 1.59 21.19
C ALA A 50 -6.78 1.95 19.70
N GLU A 51 -6.03 1.20 18.91
CA GLU A 51 -5.98 1.34 17.44
C GLU A 51 -7.36 1.11 16.82
N ILE A 52 -8.05 0.03 17.19
CA ILE A 52 -9.39 -0.31 16.68
C ILE A 52 -10.39 0.80 16.98
N VAL A 53 -10.42 1.33 18.21
CA VAL A 53 -11.31 2.43 18.60
C VAL A 53 -10.97 3.69 17.82
N SER A 54 -9.70 4.04 17.71
CA SER A 54 -9.23 5.23 17.00
C SER A 54 -9.58 5.19 15.51
N THR A 55 -9.41 4.03 14.87
CA THR A 55 -9.81 3.82 13.48
C THR A 55 -11.33 3.94 13.30
N SER A 56 -12.10 3.43 14.26
CA SER A 56 -13.57 3.56 14.23
C SER A 56 -14.04 5.01 14.36
N ILE A 57 -13.37 5.79 15.21
CA ILE A 57 -13.64 7.23 15.35
C ILE A 57 -13.26 7.96 14.04
N PHE A 58 -12.13 7.64 13.47
CA PHE A 58 -11.68 8.25 12.20
C PHE A 58 -12.66 7.97 11.06
N ASN A 59 -13.24 6.77 11.01
CA ASN A 59 -14.18 6.36 9.96
C ASN A 59 -15.65 6.79 10.25
N ASP A 60 -15.91 7.50 11.36
CA ASP A 60 -17.22 8.08 11.62
C ASP A 60 -17.46 9.26 10.68
N SER A 61 -18.59 9.25 9.94
CA SER A 61 -18.90 10.25 8.92
C SER A 61 -18.96 11.67 9.47
N ASP A 62 -19.51 11.83 10.67
CA ASP A 62 -19.65 13.15 11.29
C ASP A 62 -18.29 13.72 11.69
N VAL A 63 -17.37 12.84 12.12
CA VAL A 63 -15.97 13.20 12.42
C VAL A 63 -15.25 13.59 11.15
N MET A 64 -15.38 12.81 10.08
CA MET A 64 -14.74 13.11 8.81
C MET A 64 -15.24 14.41 8.20
N ASP A 65 -16.51 14.68 8.23
CA ASP A 65 -17.09 15.96 7.78
C ASP A 65 -16.55 17.15 8.58
N LEU A 66 -16.38 16.98 9.88
CA LEU A 66 -15.80 17.99 10.76
C LEU A 66 -14.31 18.23 10.41
N ILE A 67 -13.56 17.16 10.22
CA ILE A 67 -12.15 17.20 9.80
C ILE A 67 -12.01 17.94 8.46
N TYR A 68 -12.79 17.57 7.45
CA TYR A 68 -12.74 18.22 6.14
C TYR A 68 -13.13 19.69 6.21
N LYS A 69 -14.11 20.03 7.04
CA LYS A 69 -14.53 21.42 7.26
C LYS A 69 -13.40 22.25 7.89
N GLU A 70 -12.75 21.71 8.91
CA GLU A 70 -11.64 22.39 9.58
C GLU A 70 -10.42 22.51 8.68
N ILE A 71 -10.06 21.48 7.90
CA ILE A 71 -8.96 21.53 6.92
C ILE A 71 -9.22 22.60 5.87
N ARG A 72 -10.45 22.74 5.36
CA ARG A 72 -10.81 23.78 4.38
C ARG A 72 -10.79 25.19 4.96
N ASN A 73 -11.13 25.34 6.22
CA ASN A 73 -11.27 26.64 6.88
C ASN A 73 -9.96 27.10 7.54
N SER A 74 -9.03 26.19 7.85
CA SER A 74 -7.83 26.53 8.58
C SER A 74 -6.75 27.09 7.68
N ARG A 75 -6.50 28.40 7.78
CA ARG A 75 -5.25 29.02 7.35
C ARG A 75 -4.10 28.80 8.36
N THR A 76 -4.39 28.29 9.54
CA THR A 76 -3.44 28.10 10.65
C THR A 76 -3.96 27.02 11.58
N SER A 77 -3.25 25.95 11.76
CA SER A 77 -3.39 24.87 12.76
C SER A 77 -4.81 24.30 13.01
N ILE A 78 -4.95 22.97 12.96
CA ILE A 78 -6.10 22.27 13.55
C ILE A 78 -5.88 22.26 15.08
N ASP A 79 -6.06 23.38 15.72
CA ASP A 79 -5.88 23.47 17.17
C ASP A 79 -7.10 22.96 17.95
N MET A 80 -8.20 22.63 17.26
CA MET A 80 -9.38 22.16 17.97
C MET A 80 -10.34 21.34 17.09
N ILE A 81 -10.16 20.05 17.03
CA ILE A 81 -11.35 19.21 17.08
C ILE A 81 -11.88 19.42 18.50
N ARG A 82 -13.05 20.06 18.64
CA ARG A 82 -13.59 20.43 19.97
C ARG A 82 -13.69 19.18 20.83
N TYR A 83 -12.90 19.17 21.86
CA TYR A 83 -12.58 18.06 22.77
C TYR A 83 -13.79 17.24 23.25
N ASN A 84 -14.91 17.88 23.54
CA ASN A 84 -16.07 17.21 24.09
C ASN A 84 -16.61 16.12 23.17
N ASN A 85 -16.64 16.35 21.85
CA ASN A 85 -17.18 15.36 20.91
C ASN A 85 -16.27 14.13 20.74
N ILE A 86 -14.95 14.29 20.88
CA ILE A 86 -14.01 13.15 20.74
C ILE A 86 -14.07 12.26 21.98
N TYR A 87 -14.15 12.83 23.17
CA TYR A 87 -14.31 12.04 24.39
C TYR A 87 -15.61 11.23 24.37
N ASP A 88 -16.72 11.85 23.99
CA ASP A 88 -18.02 11.16 23.86
C ASP A 88 -17.94 10.02 22.83
N LEU A 89 -17.17 10.23 21.72
CA LEU A 89 -16.94 9.20 20.72
C LEU A 89 -16.04 8.08 21.23
N VAL A 90 -14.97 8.40 21.97
CA VAL A 90 -14.12 7.39 22.62
C VAL A 90 -14.95 6.53 23.55
N GLU A 91 -15.77 7.12 24.41
CA GLU A 91 -16.66 6.39 25.31
C GLU A 91 -17.66 5.52 24.53
N LYS A 92 -18.33 6.09 23.52
CA LYS A 92 -19.30 5.37 22.67
C LYS A 92 -18.67 4.14 22.01
N TYR A 93 -17.52 4.31 21.35
CA TYR A 93 -16.89 3.22 20.61
C TYR A 93 -16.19 2.22 21.53
N THR A 94 -15.71 2.64 22.68
CA THR A 94 -15.10 1.76 23.69
C THR A 94 -16.17 0.90 24.35
N ALA A 95 -17.27 1.51 24.85
CA ALA A 95 -18.36 0.80 25.50
C ALA A 95 -19.05 -0.24 24.59
N ASN A 96 -19.15 0.04 23.30
CA ASN A 96 -19.78 -0.87 22.34
C ASN A 96 -18.92 -2.08 21.97
N ARG A 97 -17.61 -2.10 22.27
CA ARG A 97 -16.68 -3.14 21.81
C ARG A 97 -15.96 -3.88 22.91
N PHE A 98 -15.79 -3.28 24.07
CA PHE A 98 -14.97 -3.83 25.15
C PHE A 98 -15.69 -3.73 26.49
N ASP A 99 -16.35 -4.84 26.89
CA ASP A 99 -17.02 -4.95 28.20
C ASP A 99 -16.01 -5.07 29.34
N GLU A 100 -14.86 -5.73 29.06
CA GLU A 100 -13.78 -5.93 30.03
C GLU A 100 -12.45 -5.35 29.50
N ASN A 101 -11.73 -4.67 30.38
CA ASN A 101 -10.41 -4.08 30.08
C ASN A 101 -10.40 -3.18 28.83
N PRO A 102 -11.19 -2.10 28.81
CA PRO A 102 -11.16 -1.14 27.70
C PRO A 102 -9.78 -0.44 27.64
N PRO A 103 -9.37 0.02 26.44
CA PRO A 103 -8.15 0.81 26.31
C PRO A 103 -8.31 2.16 27.02
N SER A 104 -7.23 2.70 27.57
CA SER A 104 -7.28 4.02 28.18
C SER A 104 -7.60 5.10 27.14
N THR A 105 -8.44 6.06 27.53
CA THR A 105 -8.81 7.20 26.67
C THR A 105 -7.58 7.92 26.13
N LYS A 106 -6.55 8.09 26.95
CA LYS A 106 -5.28 8.71 26.54
C LYS A 106 -4.62 7.94 25.40
N MET A 107 -4.61 6.62 25.46
CA MET A 107 -4.01 5.79 24.41
C MET A 107 -4.81 5.91 23.11
N VAL A 108 -6.14 5.83 23.18
CA VAL A 108 -7.02 6.02 22.02
C VAL A 108 -6.78 7.37 21.36
N LEU A 109 -6.71 8.45 22.13
CA LEU A 109 -6.46 9.79 21.59
C LEU A 109 -5.08 9.93 20.96
N ASN A 110 -4.05 9.26 21.49
CA ASN A 110 -2.72 9.25 20.88
C ASN A 110 -2.72 8.53 19.53
N TYR A 111 -3.38 7.38 19.42
CA TYR A 111 -3.55 6.67 18.14
C TYR A 111 -4.34 7.49 17.14
N PHE A 112 -5.45 8.08 17.57
CA PHE A 112 -6.27 8.96 16.72
C PHE A 112 -5.45 10.15 16.20
N ALA A 113 -4.67 10.81 17.04
CA ALA A 113 -3.81 11.91 16.62
C ALA A 113 -2.73 11.45 15.62
N ASN A 114 -2.23 10.22 15.75
CA ASN A 114 -1.28 9.68 14.81
C ASN A 114 -1.93 9.37 13.45
N ILE A 115 -3.11 8.74 13.43
CA ILE A 115 -3.91 8.52 12.22
C ILE A 115 -4.14 9.86 11.49
N MET A 116 -4.54 10.90 12.23
CA MET A 116 -4.75 12.25 11.68
C MET A 116 -3.49 12.85 11.07
N ARG A 117 -2.33 12.72 11.74
CA ARG A 117 -1.05 13.20 11.19
C ARG A 117 -0.69 12.48 9.89
N CYS A 118 -0.83 11.16 9.86
CA CYS A 118 -0.57 10.35 8.67
C CYS A 118 -1.50 10.79 7.53
N PHE A 119 -2.80 10.85 7.79
CA PHE A 119 -3.80 11.23 6.79
C PHE A 119 -3.56 12.63 6.20
N ILE A 120 -3.31 13.62 7.04
CA ILE A 120 -3.06 14.99 6.58
C ILE A 120 -1.77 15.11 5.76
N SER A 121 -0.72 14.35 6.13
CA SER A 121 0.58 14.44 5.46
C SER A 121 0.69 13.58 4.21
N THR A 122 -0.09 12.50 4.11
CA THR A 122 0.08 11.49 3.05
C THR A 122 -1.21 11.14 2.31
N GLY A 123 -2.37 11.50 2.84
CA GLY A 123 -3.67 11.01 2.38
C GLY A 123 -4.01 9.59 2.85
N CYS A 124 -3.17 8.97 3.67
CA CYS A 124 -3.33 7.60 4.14
C CYS A 124 -3.33 7.53 5.66
N THR A 125 -4.13 6.63 6.22
CA THR A 125 -4.29 6.46 7.67
C THR A 125 -3.19 5.61 8.30
N ASP A 126 -2.67 4.64 7.54
CA ASP A 126 -1.77 3.61 8.02
C ASP A 126 -0.89 3.05 6.88
N TRP A 127 0.03 2.15 7.26
CA TRP A 127 0.98 1.53 6.35
C TRP A 127 0.30 0.67 5.27
N PHE A 128 -0.81 0.01 5.61
CA PHE A 128 -1.49 -0.88 4.68
C PHE A 128 -2.15 -0.09 3.54
N VAL A 129 -2.89 0.97 3.89
CA VAL A 129 -3.48 1.88 2.89
C VAL A 129 -2.38 2.55 2.07
N TRP A 130 -1.31 3.00 2.74
CA TRP A 130 -0.21 3.68 2.08
C TRP A 130 0.55 2.78 1.11
N SER A 131 0.94 1.57 1.50
CA SER A 131 1.71 0.65 0.64
C SER A 131 0.91 0.23 -0.60
N ASN A 132 -0.36 -0.10 -0.45
CA ASN A 132 -1.23 -0.41 -1.59
C ASN A 132 -1.41 0.81 -2.52
N THR A 133 -1.45 2.03 -1.99
CA THR A 133 -1.60 3.24 -2.78
C THR A 133 -0.32 3.63 -3.52
N TYR A 134 0.82 3.61 -2.83
CA TYR A 134 2.07 4.18 -3.34
C TYR A 134 3.04 3.14 -3.89
N TRP A 135 3.04 1.92 -3.37
CA TRP A 135 3.82 0.83 -3.95
C TRP A 135 3.00 -0.05 -4.90
N GLY A 136 1.67 -0.05 -4.79
CA GLY A 136 0.77 -0.92 -5.56
C GLY A 136 0.69 -2.34 -5.02
N THR A 137 1.34 -2.65 -3.91
CA THR A 137 1.38 -3.96 -3.26
C THR A 137 1.43 -3.81 -1.76
N LYS A 138 1.03 -4.86 -1.03
CA LYS A 138 0.91 -4.83 0.42
C LYS A 138 2.23 -4.60 1.15
N TRP A 139 3.30 -5.26 0.73
CA TRP A 139 4.60 -5.25 1.39
C TRP A 139 5.71 -4.76 0.46
N ASN A 140 6.86 -4.44 1.02
CA ASN A 140 8.10 -4.30 0.26
C ASN A 140 8.43 -5.62 -0.45
N SER A 141 9.38 -5.61 -1.37
CA SER A 141 9.85 -6.83 -2.02
C SER A 141 10.36 -7.83 -0.98
N PHE A 142 10.13 -9.11 -1.25
CA PHE A 142 10.65 -10.22 -0.46
C PHE A 142 11.05 -11.37 -1.40
N GLY A 143 11.66 -12.43 -0.87
CA GLY A 143 12.11 -13.54 -1.71
C GLY A 143 13.07 -13.12 -2.81
N PHE A 144 13.92 -12.10 -2.55
CA PHE A 144 14.86 -11.58 -3.53
C PHE A 144 15.88 -12.63 -3.93
N GLU A 145 16.15 -12.71 -5.24
CA GLU A 145 17.17 -13.56 -5.82
C GLU A 145 17.87 -12.82 -6.97
N ARG A 146 19.19 -12.83 -6.96
CA ARG A 146 20.00 -12.45 -8.09
C ARG A 146 20.24 -13.66 -8.97
N ILE A 147 19.63 -13.70 -10.14
CA ILE A 147 19.76 -14.80 -11.08
C ILE A 147 21.13 -14.76 -11.77
N ASP A 148 21.49 -13.58 -12.28
CA ASP A 148 22.79 -13.31 -12.90
C ASP A 148 23.15 -11.81 -12.82
N ASP A 149 24.11 -11.35 -13.62
CA ASP A 149 24.52 -9.94 -13.63
C ASP A 149 23.44 -9.02 -14.21
N ASP A 150 22.60 -9.51 -15.09
CA ASP A 150 21.60 -8.74 -15.83
C ASP A 150 20.16 -9.05 -15.42
N THR A 151 19.96 -9.98 -14.47
CA THR A 151 18.64 -10.46 -14.07
C THR A 151 18.52 -10.58 -12.55
N ILE A 152 17.45 -9.99 -12.01
CA ILE A 152 17.01 -10.18 -10.62
C ILE A 152 15.56 -10.63 -10.60
N GLN A 153 15.16 -11.27 -9.51
CA GLN A 153 13.75 -11.56 -9.23
C GLN A 153 13.42 -11.33 -7.76
N PHE A 154 12.16 -11.08 -7.49
CA PHE A 154 11.61 -10.91 -6.14
C PHE A 154 10.11 -11.14 -6.16
N ASP A 155 9.55 -11.40 -4.99
CA ASP A 155 8.12 -11.60 -4.82
C ASP A 155 7.47 -10.34 -4.21
N THR A 156 6.20 -10.14 -4.55
CA THR A 156 5.30 -9.14 -3.98
C THR A 156 4.00 -9.77 -3.55
N ALA A 157 3.24 -9.10 -2.68
CA ALA A 157 1.98 -9.60 -2.18
C ALA A 157 0.81 -9.01 -2.97
N TRP A 158 0.00 -9.87 -3.58
CA TRP A 158 -1.22 -9.59 -4.34
C TRP A 158 -1.03 -9.00 -5.74
N ASN A 159 -0.14 -8.03 -5.92
CA ASN A 159 0.02 -7.33 -7.19
C ASN A 159 1.48 -7.03 -7.52
N ALA A 160 1.79 -6.87 -8.78
CA ALA A 160 3.04 -6.27 -9.21
C ALA A 160 3.12 -4.79 -8.75
N PRO A 161 4.30 -4.29 -8.37
CA PRO A 161 4.46 -2.95 -7.80
C PRO A 161 4.57 -1.88 -8.90
N GLU A 162 3.53 -1.68 -9.70
CA GLU A 162 3.54 -0.77 -10.85
C GLU A 162 4.03 0.66 -10.52
N PRO A 163 3.61 1.32 -9.42
CA PRO A 163 4.11 2.64 -9.07
C PRO A 163 5.62 2.67 -8.83
N VAL A 164 6.17 1.60 -8.25
CA VAL A 164 7.62 1.45 -8.04
C VAL A 164 8.33 1.28 -9.38
N PHE A 165 7.78 0.47 -10.28
CA PHE A 165 8.33 0.30 -11.63
C PHE A 165 8.37 1.62 -12.39
N ARG A 166 7.37 2.48 -12.27
CA ARG A 166 7.39 3.83 -12.86
C ARG A 166 8.58 4.65 -12.38
N LYS A 167 8.85 4.64 -11.08
CA LYS A 167 10.00 5.34 -10.49
C LYS A 167 11.34 4.70 -10.86
N PHE A 168 11.37 3.39 -10.97
CA PHE A 168 12.52 2.65 -11.47
C PHE A 168 12.84 3.04 -12.91
N PHE A 169 11.84 3.15 -13.79
CA PHE A 169 12.03 3.58 -15.19
C PHE A 169 12.49 5.03 -15.29
N GLU A 170 11.97 5.93 -14.46
CA GLU A 170 12.45 7.31 -14.37
C GLU A 170 13.94 7.36 -13.98
N LYS A 171 14.36 6.55 -13.00
CA LYS A 171 15.75 6.48 -12.53
C LYS A 171 16.69 5.91 -13.61
N TYR A 172 16.24 4.93 -14.36
CA TYR A 172 17.01 4.24 -15.40
C TYR A 172 16.48 4.52 -16.83
N LYS A 173 16.08 5.77 -17.09
CA LYS A 173 15.51 6.17 -18.39
C LYS A 173 16.39 5.82 -19.60
N ASP A 174 17.73 5.85 -19.44
CA ASP A 174 18.70 5.59 -20.51
C ASP A 174 19.03 4.11 -20.70
N ARG A 175 18.27 3.20 -20.08
CA ARG A 175 18.44 1.75 -20.19
C ARG A 175 17.21 1.10 -20.80
N GLU A 176 17.42 0.00 -21.51
CA GLU A 176 16.37 -0.94 -21.87
C GLU A 176 16.04 -1.77 -20.64
N ILE A 177 14.75 -1.98 -20.39
CA ILE A 177 14.27 -2.70 -19.22
C ILE A 177 13.13 -3.59 -19.66
N GLU A 178 13.20 -4.85 -19.26
CA GLU A 178 12.15 -5.84 -19.46
C GLU A 178 11.73 -6.37 -18.08
N ILE A 179 10.43 -6.48 -17.85
CA ILE A 179 9.87 -7.03 -16.62
C ILE A 179 8.80 -8.04 -16.95
N TRP A 180 8.94 -9.24 -16.39
CA TRP A 180 7.91 -10.26 -16.37
C TRP A 180 7.34 -10.36 -14.97
N PHE A 181 6.03 -10.49 -14.85
CA PHE A 181 5.39 -10.78 -13.55
C PHE A 181 4.25 -11.78 -13.72
N ALA A 182 4.04 -12.62 -12.73
CA ALA A 182 2.93 -13.57 -12.68
C ALA A 182 2.58 -13.91 -11.24
N ASP A 183 1.27 -13.91 -10.94
CA ASP A 183 0.70 -14.46 -9.72
C ASP A 183 0.77 -15.99 -9.74
N GLU A 184 0.98 -16.59 -8.58
CA GLU A 184 1.10 -18.06 -8.44
C GLU A 184 -0.20 -18.84 -8.72
N GLY A 185 -1.35 -18.16 -8.74
CA GLY A 185 -2.65 -18.80 -8.87
C GLY A 185 -3.74 -17.97 -9.56
N ILE A 186 -3.47 -16.72 -9.93
CA ILE A 186 -4.44 -15.83 -10.58
C ILE A 186 -3.94 -15.44 -11.99
N PRO A 187 -4.47 -16.10 -13.04
CA PRO A 187 -4.03 -15.85 -14.41
C PRO A 187 -4.13 -14.39 -14.84
N GLU A 188 -5.18 -13.68 -14.44
CA GLU A 188 -5.41 -12.28 -14.79
C GLU A 188 -4.38 -11.32 -14.19
N ASN A 189 -3.61 -11.79 -13.20
CA ASN A 189 -2.58 -11.01 -12.52
C ASN A 189 -1.17 -11.39 -13.03
N ALA A 190 -1.01 -11.37 -14.33
CA ALA A 190 0.26 -11.64 -15.01
C ALA A 190 0.44 -10.71 -16.20
N GLY A 191 1.68 -10.43 -16.54
CA GLY A 191 1.98 -9.56 -17.66
C GLY A 191 3.47 -9.37 -17.95
N HIS A 192 3.70 -8.60 -18.98
CA HIS A 192 5.01 -8.25 -19.48
C HIS A 192 5.12 -6.74 -19.70
N ILE A 193 6.25 -6.17 -19.33
CA ILE A 193 6.56 -4.76 -19.54
C ILE A 193 7.88 -4.67 -20.31
N TYR A 194 7.86 -3.92 -21.37
CA TYR A 194 9.09 -3.57 -22.10
C TYR A 194 9.21 -2.05 -22.20
N LYS A 195 10.38 -1.54 -21.82
CA LYS A 195 10.71 -0.11 -21.86
C LYS A 195 11.98 0.10 -22.69
N GLU A 196 11.84 0.83 -23.78
CA GLU A 196 12.97 1.21 -24.62
C GLU A 196 13.89 2.25 -23.95
N LYS A 197 15.15 2.24 -24.38
CA LYS A 197 16.12 3.26 -23.98
C LYS A 197 15.64 4.66 -24.37
N GLY A 198 15.69 5.59 -23.43
CA GLY A 198 15.29 6.98 -23.62
C GLY A 198 13.81 7.23 -23.44
N SER A 199 12.97 6.19 -23.29
CA SER A 199 11.56 6.32 -22.94
C SER A 199 11.36 6.29 -21.43
N ILE A 200 10.34 7.00 -20.94
CA ILE A 200 9.77 6.85 -19.60
C ILE A 200 8.37 6.25 -19.67
N ASP A 201 7.78 6.22 -20.87
CA ASP A 201 6.50 5.59 -21.13
C ASP A 201 6.69 4.09 -21.36
N PHE A 202 5.80 3.31 -20.83
CA PHE A 202 5.73 1.88 -21.00
C PHE A 202 4.27 1.43 -21.05
N LEU A 203 4.05 0.32 -21.73
CA LEU A 203 2.77 -0.37 -21.71
C LEU A 203 2.94 -1.65 -20.92
N ILE A 204 1.95 -1.98 -20.10
CA ILE A 204 1.84 -3.30 -19.51
C ILE A 204 1.03 -4.13 -20.51
N ASP A 205 1.68 -5.13 -21.06
CA ASP A 205 0.98 -6.13 -21.86
C ASP A 205 0.46 -7.20 -20.89
N TRP A 206 -0.78 -6.99 -20.44
CA TRP A 206 -1.48 -7.92 -19.59
C TRP A 206 -1.82 -9.17 -20.39
N GLN A 207 -1.63 -10.32 -19.78
CA GLN A 207 -2.01 -11.57 -20.43
C GLN A 207 -3.51 -11.60 -20.78
N LYS A 208 -3.84 -12.19 -21.93
CA LYS A 208 -5.23 -12.27 -22.48
C LYS A 208 -5.65 -13.70 -22.80
N SER A 209 -4.76 -14.67 -22.57
CA SER A 209 -4.97 -16.08 -22.84
C SER A 209 -4.19 -16.96 -21.87
N ASN A 210 -4.60 -18.20 -21.74
CA ASN A 210 -3.87 -19.19 -20.94
C ASN A 210 -2.44 -19.42 -21.47
N GLU A 211 -2.22 -19.31 -22.78
CA GLU A 211 -0.88 -19.45 -23.37
C GLU A 211 0.04 -18.28 -22.97
N GLU A 212 -0.47 -17.05 -22.98
CA GLU A 212 0.28 -15.88 -22.51
C GLU A 212 0.57 -15.96 -21.02
N TYR A 213 -0.39 -16.43 -20.20
CA TYR A 213 -0.16 -16.68 -18.79
C TYR A 213 0.92 -17.74 -18.55
N ARG A 214 0.87 -18.87 -19.25
CA ARG A 214 1.94 -19.89 -19.20
C ARG A 214 3.30 -19.29 -19.57
N THR A 215 3.33 -18.39 -20.54
CA THR A 215 4.56 -17.68 -20.91
C THR A 215 5.08 -16.80 -19.78
N CYS A 216 4.19 -16.07 -19.10
CA CYS A 216 4.55 -15.29 -17.91
C CYS A 216 5.03 -16.18 -16.77
N LEU A 217 4.36 -17.31 -16.50
CA LEU A 217 4.78 -18.28 -15.49
C LEU A 217 6.18 -18.85 -15.80
N LEU A 218 6.43 -19.26 -17.04
CA LEU A 218 7.75 -19.78 -17.46
C LEU A 218 8.85 -18.76 -17.22
N ASN A 219 8.58 -17.49 -17.54
CA ASN A 219 9.56 -16.41 -17.37
C ASN A 219 9.76 -15.96 -15.93
N THR A 220 8.86 -16.30 -15.01
CA THR A 220 8.92 -15.91 -13.60
C THR A 220 9.18 -17.11 -12.68
N TRP A 221 8.27 -18.06 -12.62
CA TRP A 221 8.30 -19.21 -11.72
C TRP A 221 9.10 -20.40 -12.24
N GLY A 222 9.34 -20.46 -13.58
CA GLY A 222 10.01 -21.58 -14.23
C GLY A 222 9.08 -22.75 -14.55
N GLY A 223 9.64 -23.81 -15.15
CA GLY A 223 8.87 -24.95 -15.64
C GLY A 223 8.22 -25.82 -14.58
N ASP A 224 8.72 -25.80 -13.35
CA ASP A 224 8.20 -26.64 -12.25
C ASP A 224 6.80 -26.23 -11.77
N PHE A 225 6.30 -25.07 -12.19
CA PHE A 225 4.96 -24.55 -11.85
C PHE A 225 3.90 -24.91 -12.91
N ILE A 226 4.29 -25.56 -13.99
CA ILE A 226 3.39 -25.97 -15.07
C ILE A 226 3.14 -27.46 -14.91
N ASP A 227 1.98 -27.84 -14.34
CA ASP A 227 1.54 -29.22 -14.33
C ASP A 227 1.29 -29.68 -15.77
N ASP A 228 2.05 -30.66 -16.23
CA ASP A 228 1.89 -31.27 -17.57
C ASP A 228 0.54 -31.99 -17.76
N ASP A 229 -0.23 -32.14 -16.67
CA ASP A 229 -1.51 -32.87 -16.66
C ASP A 229 -2.74 -32.00 -17.03
N GLU A 230 -2.58 -30.71 -17.33
CA GLU A 230 -3.69 -29.82 -17.72
C GLU A 230 -3.92 -29.72 -19.24
N GLU A 231 -3.47 -30.69 -20.04
CA GLU A 231 -3.70 -30.66 -21.49
C GLU A 231 -5.20 -30.77 -21.91
N GLU A 232 -6.12 -31.06 -21.00
CA GLU A 232 -7.54 -31.29 -21.36
C GLU A 232 -8.60 -30.82 -20.36
N LYS A 233 -8.39 -29.76 -19.59
CA LYS A 233 -9.50 -29.16 -18.82
C LYS A 233 -9.85 -27.79 -19.36
N ASP A 234 -10.97 -27.81 -20.06
CA ASP A 234 -11.85 -26.69 -20.42
C ASP A 234 -11.24 -25.29 -20.30
N ALA A 235 -11.07 -24.65 -21.46
CA ALA A 235 -10.80 -23.23 -21.56
C ALA A 235 -11.66 -22.49 -20.53
N VAL A 236 -11.03 -21.99 -19.47
CA VAL A 236 -11.68 -21.00 -18.61
C VAL A 236 -11.96 -19.83 -19.53
N GLU A 237 -13.24 -19.66 -19.89
CA GLU A 237 -13.68 -18.46 -20.61
C GLU A 237 -13.31 -17.29 -19.69
N ILE A 238 -12.24 -16.60 -20.05
CA ILE A 238 -11.86 -15.35 -19.37
C ILE A 238 -13.00 -14.39 -19.67
N ASP A 239 -13.78 -14.05 -18.65
CA ASP A 239 -14.84 -13.07 -18.74
C ASP A 239 -14.22 -11.69 -19.00
N THR A 240 -13.95 -11.40 -20.26
CA THR A 240 -13.39 -10.12 -20.73
C THR A 240 -14.34 -8.94 -20.51
N THR A 241 -15.55 -9.19 -19.97
CA THR A 241 -16.52 -8.14 -19.65
C THR A 241 -16.35 -7.61 -18.22
N LYS A 242 -15.59 -8.29 -17.38
CA LYS A 242 -15.17 -7.73 -16.08
C LYS A 242 -14.14 -6.67 -16.35
N ASP A 243 -14.60 -5.44 -16.19
CA ASP A 243 -13.73 -4.26 -16.19
C ASP A 243 -12.59 -4.51 -15.20
N THR A 244 -11.41 -4.89 -15.70
CA THR A 244 -10.19 -5.14 -14.90
C THR A 244 -9.59 -3.84 -14.35
N ASN A 245 -10.32 -2.74 -14.47
CA ASN A 245 -10.11 -1.52 -13.74
C ASN A 245 -10.50 -1.69 -12.25
N HIS A 246 -9.93 -2.69 -11.57
CA HIS A 246 -9.75 -2.65 -10.13
C HIS A 246 -8.63 -1.66 -9.75
N ILE A 247 -8.55 -0.55 -10.49
CA ILE A 247 -8.06 0.67 -9.89
C ILE A 247 -9.16 1.01 -8.88
N HIS A 248 -8.96 0.60 -7.63
CA HIS A 248 -9.63 1.28 -6.55
C HIS A 248 -9.32 2.77 -6.78
N TYR A 249 -10.33 3.50 -7.28
CA TYR A 249 -10.25 4.95 -7.35
C TYR A 249 -10.16 5.43 -5.90
N ILE A 250 -8.93 5.43 -5.39
CA ILE A 250 -8.60 6.15 -4.18
C ILE A 250 -8.54 7.59 -4.66
N PRO A 251 -9.46 8.46 -4.21
CA PRO A 251 -9.42 9.86 -4.58
C PRO A 251 -8.00 10.36 -4.32
N ASP A 252 -7.44 11.10 -5.26
CA ASP A 252 -6.08 11.67 -5.13
C ASP A 252 -6.08 12.73 -4.02
N TYR A 253 -6.16 12.26 -2.78
CA TYR A 253 -6.08 13.10 -1.59
C TYR A 253 -4.75 13.86 -1.53
N GLY A 254 -3.68 13.34 -2.17
CA GLY A 254 -2.40 14.02 -2.26
C GLY A 254 -2.49 15.34 -3.03
N LYS A 255 -3.36 15.45 -4.05
CA LYS A 255 -3.63 16.74 -4.71
C LYS A 255 -4.42 17.69 -3.82
N MET A 256 -5.31 17.16 -2.98
CA MET A 256 -6.15 17.97 -2.09
C MET A 256 -5.35 18.66 -0.99
N PHE A 257 -4.17 18.10 -0.63
CA PHE A 257 -3.32 18.58 0.46
C PHE A 257 -1.94 19.07 0.01
N LYS A 258 -1.68 19.16 -1.30
CA LYS A 258 -0.37 19.60 -1.85
C LYS A 258 0.12 20.95 -1.31
N ASP A 259 -0.82 21.81 -0.90
CA ASP A 259 -0.53 23.14 -0.37
C ASP A 259 -0.82 23.26 1.15
N ALA A 260 -1.12 22.13 1.82
CA ALA A 260 -1.35 22.12 3.25
C ALA A 260 -0.02 22.32 4.00
N LYS A 261 0.05 23.39 4.78
CA LYS A 261 1.19 23.59 5.70
C LYS A 261 1.22 22.51 6.76
N PRO A 262 2.40 22.17 7.31
CA PRO A 262 2.49 21.18 8.40
C PRO A 262 1.55 21.59 9.54
N ILE A 263 0.63 20.70 9.88
CA ILE A 263 -0.37 20.93 10.90
C ILE A 263 0.18 20.40 12.24
N ASN A 264 0.32 21.28 13.22
CA ASN A 264 0.64 20.91 14.59
C ASN A 264 -0.66 20.53 15.31
N ILE A 265 -0.84 19.22 15.57
CA ILE A 265 -1.95 18.74 16.40
C ILE A 265 -1.46 18.75 17.85
N LYS A 266 -1.98 19.69 18.65
CA LYS A 266 -1.73 19.74 20.08
C LYS A 266 -2.97 19.19 20.82
N ILE A 267 -2.80 18.04 21.46
CA ILE A 267 -3.80 17.48 22.35
C ILE A 267 -3.60 18.16 23.70
N VAL A 268 -4.59 18.97 24.14
CA VAL A 268 -4.58 19.61 25.47
C VAL A 268 -5.41 18.71 26.38
N HIS A 269 -4.86 18.17 27.44
CA HIS A 269 -5.58 17.37 28.41
C HIS A 269 -6.44 18.29 29.33
N PRO A 270 -7.62 17.82 29.78
CA PRO A 270 -8.47 18.61 30.70
C PRO A 270 -7.76 19.03 31.99
N GLU A 271 -6.78 18.24 32.42
CA GLU A 271 -5.95 18.47 33.60
C GLU A 271 -4.95 19.64 33.44
N ASP A 272 -4.67 20.06 32.21
CA ASP A 272 -3.74 21.18 31.93
C ASP A 272 -4.42 22.57 32.08
N LYS A 273 -5.67 22.63 32.60
CA LYS A 273 -6.43 23.85 32.80
C LYS A 273 -6.49 24.30 34.25
N SER A 274 -5.63 23.79 35.14
CA SER A 274 -5.55 24.28 36.54
C SER A 274 -4.50 25.38 36.68
#